data_754a87518c64a6d211d4a95bd26ecb73
#
_entry.id   754a87518c64a6d211d4a95bd26ecb73
#
_cell.length_a   1.000
_cell.length_b   1.000
_cell.length_c   1.000
_cell.angle_alpha   90.00
_cell.angle_beta   90.00
_cell.angle_gamma   90.00
#
_symmetry.space_group_name_H-M   'P 1'
#
loop_
_entity.id
_entity.type
_entity.pdbx_description
1 polymer ?
#
loop_
_entity_poly.entity_id
_entity_poly.type
_entity_poly.pdbx_seq_one_letter_code
_entity_poly.pdbx_strand_id
1 'polypeptide(L)'
;MKHVKWIFVVLLICSLTAFVEKDKPTGGLSEGDVAPDFKIESTLNGQPAFKLGNLKGKYVLLSFWASYDAQSRMQNVSLSNVLRSSRNVEMVSVSFDEYQSIFKETVRKDQIVTPTCFVETEGEDSGLFKKYRLNRGFTNYLLDGNGVIIAKNISAADLSAYVSEVG
;
A
#
# COMPACT_ATOMS: atom_id res chain seq x y z
N MET A 1 -53.38 23.26 14.11
CA MET A 1 -52.03 23.72 13.64
C MET A 1 -50.89 23.48 14.63
N LYS A 2 -51.11 23.22 15.94
CA LYS A 2 -50.04 22.93 16.91
C LYS A 2 -49.34 21.59 16.67
N HIS A 3 -50.03 20.57 16.17
CA HIS A 3 -49.45 19.23 15.95
C HIS A 3 -48.58 19.12 14.68
N VAL A 4 -48.81 19.95 13.69
CA VAL A 4 -48.00 19.96 12.42
C VAL A 4 -46.58 20.39 12.68
N LYS A 5 -46.34 21.33 13.60
CA LYS A 5 -44.98 21.78 13.96
C LYS A 5 -44.17 20.67 14.65
N TRP A 6 -44.80 19.82 15.45
CA TRP A 6 -44.14 18.71 16.09
C TRP A 6 -43.76 17.59 15.12
N ILE A 7 -44.58 17.34 14.12
CA ILE A 7 -44.30 16.37 13.05
C ILE A 7 -43.05 16.78 12.26
N PHE A 8 -42.90 18.05 11.94
CA PHE A 8 -41.71 18.57 11.26
C PHE A 8 -40.43 18.47 12.12
N VAL A 9 -40.55 18.71 13.42
CA VAL A 9 -39.42 18.56 14.36
C VAL A 9 -38.98 17.11 14.49
N VAL A 10 -39.92 16.16 14.57
CA VAL A 10 -39.63 14.71 14.63
C VAL A 10 -39.01 14.23 13.32
N LEU A 11 -39.51 14.66 12.16
CA LEU A 11 -38.95 14.36 10.86
C LEU A 11 -37.53 14.93 10.69
N LEU A 12 -37.26 16.12 11.19
CA LEU A 12 -35.93 16.73 11.16
C LEU A 12 -34.95 16.00 12.03
N ILE A 13 -35.36 15.55 13.22
CA ILE A 13 -34.50 14.75 14.13
C ILE A 13 -34.22 13.36 13.54
N CYS A 14 -35.19 12.71 12.90
CA CYS A 14 -34.97 11.44 12.21
C CYS A 14 -34.02 11.55 11.01
N SER A 15 -33.99 12.69 10.33
CA SER A 15 -33.06 12.93 9.21
C SER A 15 -31.62 13.20 9.67
N LEU A 16 -31.44 13.64 10.93
CA LEU A 16 -30.12 13.89 11.52
C LEU A 16 -29.47 12.64 12.13
N THR A 17 -30.26 11.57 12.34
CA THR A 17 -29.73 10.28 12.82
C THR A 17 -29.32 9.32 11.69
N ALA A 18 -29.49 9.71 10.42
CA ALA A 18 -28.94 9.00 9.28
C ALA A 18 -27.45 9.33 9.14
N PHE A 19 -26.71 8.80 9.83
CA PHE A 19 -25.58 8.55 9.96
C PHE A 19 -24.37 8.62 9.98
N VAL A 20 -23.52 8.24 10.23
CA VAL A 20 -22.24 7.80 9.73
C VAL A 20 -22.02 6.39 10.27
N GLU A 21 -22.58 5.42 9.64
CA GLU A 21 -21.98 4.09 9.67
C GLU A 21 -20.61 4.27 9.01
N LYS A 22 -19.55 4.23 9.82
CA LYS A 22 -18.20 4.16 9.32
C LYS A 22 -18.15 2.86 8.52
N ASP A 23 -18.15 2.97 7.18
CA ASP A 23 -18.16 1.83 6.29
C ASP A 23 -17.08 0.84 6.77
N LYS A 24 -17.48 -0.39 7.05
CA LYS A 24 -16.52 -1.43 7.43
C LYS A 24 -15.56 -1.60 6.26
N PRO A 25 -14.25 -1.65 6.50
CA PRO A 25 -13.29 -1.84 5.43
C PRO A 25 -13.65 -3.07 4.59
N THR A 26 -13.83 -2.85 3.29
CA THR A 26 -14.06 -3.92 2.31
C THR A 26 -12.73 -4.38 1.73
N GLY A 27 -12.69 -5.58 1.14
CA GLY A 27 -11.49 -6.03 0.41
C GLY A 27 -11.42 -5.35 -0.96
N GLY A 28 -10.31 -4.68 -1.26
CA GLY A 28 -10.17 -3.97 -2.53
C GLY A 28 -8.87 -3.20 -2.66
N LEU A 29 -8.85 -2.22 -3.58
CA LEU A 29 -7.67 -1.40 -3.90
C LEU A 29 -7.97 0.10 -3.83
N SER A 30 -9.05 0.48 -3.17
CA SER A 30 -9.41 1.88 -2.92
C SER A 30 -9.00 2.29 -1.50
N GLU A 31 -8.86 3.56 -1.24
CA GLU A 31 -8.69 4.07 0.11
C GLU A 31 -9.89 3.68 0.97
N GLY A 32 -9.62 3.18 2.17
CA GLY A 32 -10.61 2.59 3.06
C GLY A 32 -10.77 1.06 2.92
N ASP A 33 -10.29 0.45 1.83
CA ASP A 33 -10.31 -1.01 1.67
C ASP A 33 -9.16 -1.68 2.43
N VAL A 34 -9.35 -2.93 2.83
CA VAL A 34 -8.26 -3.80 3.28
C VAL A 34 -7.48 -4.28 2.06
N ALA A 35 -6.18 -3.99 2.02
CA ALA A 35 -5.29 -4.44 0.95
C ALA A 35 -5.31 -5.98 0.83
N PRO A 36 -5.37 -6.52 -0.40
CA PRO A 36 -5.33 -7.96 -0.62
C PRO A 36 -4.04 -8.59 -0.08
N ASP A 37 -4.16 -9.57 0.81
CA ASP A 37 -2.99 -10.29 1.33
C ASP A 37 -2.28 -11.10 0.23
N PHE A 38 -0.96 -11.22 0.37
CA PHE A 38 -0.14 -12.02 -0.55
C PHE A 38 1.06 -12.64 0.14
N LYS A 39 1.64 -13.61 -0.54
CA LYS A 39 2.84 -14.33 -0.14
C LYS A 39 3.85 -14.26 -1.29
N ILE A 40 5.11 -13.99 -0.97
CA ILE A 40 6.23 -14.08 -1.90
C ILE A 40 7.18 -15.15 -1.35
N GLU A 41 7.54 -16.12 -2.18
CA GLU A 41 8.52 -17.13 -1.81
C GLU A 41 9.91 -16.47 -1.69
N SER A 42 10.64 -16.85 -0.66
CA SER A 42 11.99 -16.34 -0.50
C SER A 42 12.90 -16.91 -1.58
N THR A 43 13.64 -16.04 -2.27
CA THR A 43 14.68 -16.44 -3.21
C THR A 43 15.97 -16.89 -2.52
N LEU A 44 16.04 -16.76 -1.20
CA LEU A 44 17.17 -17.20 -0.39
C LEU A 44 16.84 -18.54 0.25
N ASN A 45 17.67 -19.57 -0.03
CA ASN A 45 17.50 -20.91 0.51
C ASN A 45 17.39 -20.88 2.05
N GLY A 46 16.30 -21.45 2.57
CA GLY A 46 16.07 -21.62 4.00
C GLY A 46 15.39 -20.44 4.70
N GLN A 47 15.08 -19.34 4.02
CA GLN A 47 14.27 -18.29 4.61
C GLN A 47 12.77 -18.56 4.39
N PRO A 48 11.91 -18.25 5.39
CA PRO A 48 10.48 -18.39 5.23
C PRO A 48 9.96 -17.41 4.18
N ALA A 49 8.89 -17.80 3.50
CA ALA A 49 8.18 -16.91 2.60
C ALA A 49 7.69 -15.67 3.33
N PHE A 50 7.79 -14.52 2.67
CA PHE A 50 7.22 -13.28 3.15
C PHE A 50 5.69 -13.31 3.00
N LYS A 51 4.97 -12.81 4.00
CA LYS A 51 3.53 -12.59 3.96
C LYS A 51 3.22 -11.17 4.40
N LEU A 52 2.41 -10.45 3.63
CA LEU A 52 2.00 -9.09 3.99
C LEU A 52 1.29 -9.06 5.35
N GLY A 53 0.43 -10.04 5.61
CA GLY A 53 -0.29 -10.18 6.87
C GLY A 53 0.59 -10.30 8.13
N ASN A 54 1.89 -10.62 8.00
CA ASN A 54 2.83 -10.67 9.12
C ASN A 54 3.22 -9.25 9.61
N LEU A 55 2.92 -8.21 8.85
CA LEU A 55 3.19 -6.82 9.19
C LEU A 55 2.01 -6.12 9.88
N LYS A 56 0.96 -6.85 10.26
CA LYS A 56 -0.15 -6.28 11.04
C LYS A 56 0.37 -5.61 12.31
N GLY A 57 -0.22 -4.46 12.64
CA GLY A 57 0.20 -3.60 13.75
C GLY A 57 1.21 -2.52 13.35
N LYS A 58 1.73 -2.55 12.11
CA LYS A 58 2.66 -1.56 11.56
C LYS A 58 2.03 -0.79 10.41
N TYR A 59 2.48 0.44 10.21
CA TYR A 59 2.25 1.13 8.94
C TYR A 59 3.17 0.53 7.88
N VAL A 60 2.62 0.29 6.69
CA VAL A 60 3.34 -0.36 5.59
C VAL A 60 3.22 0.47 4.32
N LEU A 61 4.35 0.84 3.73
CA LEU A 61 4.39 1.33 2.35
C LEU A 61 4.64 0.16 1.42
N LEU A 62 3.62 -0.24 0.68
CA LEU A 62 3.72 -1.27 -0.36
C LEU A 62 3.99 -0.59 -1.69
N SER A 63 5.12 -0.88 -2.32
CA SER A 63 5.54 -0.27 -3.59
C SER A 63 5.76 -1.34 -4.65
N PHE A 64 5.04 -1.25 -5.76
CA PHE A 64 5.18 -2.11 -6.93
C PHE A 64 5.92 -1.36 -8.04
N TRP A 65 6.88 -2.02 -8.69
CA TRP A 65 7.73 -1.41 -9.72
C TRP A 65 8.37 -2.45 -10.64
N ALA A 66 9.05 -1.97 -11.67
CA ALA A 66 9.94 -2.79 -12.50
C ALA A 66 11.13 -1.95 -12.99
N SER A 67 12.25 -2.59 -13.26
CA SER A 67 13.45 -1.90 -13.75
C SER A 67 13.28 -1.26 -15.13
N TYR A 68 12.41 -1.82 -15.95
CA TYR A 68 12.07 -1.32 -17.28
C TYR A 68 11.05 -0.18 -17.28
N ASP A 69 10.31 0.03 -16.19
CA ASP A 69 9.39 1.16 -16.02
C ASP A 69 10.08 2.29 -15.25
N ALA A 70 10.55 3.30 -15.99
CA ALA A 70 11.35 4.38 -15.42
C ALA A 70 10.61 5.17 -14.33
N GLN A 71 9.28 5.35 -14.47
CA GLN A 71 8.48 6.12 -13.53
C GLN A 71 8.35 5.39 -12.19
N SER A 72 7.91 4.15 -12.19
CA SER A 72 7.75 3.36 -10.96
C SER A 72 9.10 3.09 -10.27
N ARG A 73 10.17 2.86 -11.05
CA ARG A 73 11.53 2.71 -10.53
C ARG A 73 12.00 3.96 -9.80
N MET A 74 11.88 5.14 -10.42
CA MET A 74 12.26 6.41 -9.79
C MET A 74 11.41 6.69 -8.54
N GLN A 75 10.12 6.41 -8.60
CA GLN A 75 9.23 6.55 -7.46
C GLN A 75 9.64 5.63 -6.31
N ASN A 76 9.91 4.35 -6.59
CA ASN A 76 10.36 3.39 -5.59
C ASN A 76 11.66 3.83 -4.90
N VAL A 77 12.63 4.34 -5.66
CA VAL A 77 13.89 4.91 -5.11
C VAL A 77 13.61 6.09 -4.19
N SER A 78 12.78 7.03 -4.64
CA SER A 78 12.45 8.25 -3.88
C SER A 78 11.75 7.90 -2.56
N LEU A 79 10.79 7.00 -2.58
CA LEU A 79 10.07 6.51 -1.40
C LEU A 79 11.01 5.76 -0.44
N SER A 80 11.89 4.90 -0.96
CA SER A 80 12.90 4.18 -0.18
C SER A 80 13.85 5.14 0.55
N ASN A 81 14.25 6.25 -0.09
CA ASN A 81 15.10 7.25 0.53
C ASN A 81 14.41 7.99 1.69
N VAL A 82 13.11 8.31 1.57
CA VAL A 82 12.32 8.89 2.66
C VAL A 82 12.27 7.96 3.86
N LEU A 83 12.07 6.67 3.64
CA LEU A 83 11.92 5.68 4.71
C LEU A 83 13.24 5.17 5.29
N ARG A 84 14.39 5.53 4.72
CA ARG A 84 15.71 5.06 5.18
C ARG A 84 15.96 5.32 6.68
N SER A 85 15.46 6.44 7.20
CA SER A 85 15.57 6.83 8.61
C SER A 85 14.29 6.65 9.41
N SER A 86 13.20 6.27 8.78
CA SER A 86 11.92 6.04 9.46
C SER A 86 11.95 4.69 10.20
N ARG A 87 11.36 4.67 11.41
CA ARG A 87 11.14 3.44 12.19
C ARG A 87 9.66 3.06 12.29
N ASN A 88 8.79 3.96 11.85
CA ASN A 88 7.34 3.84 12.07
C ASN A 88 6.61 3.28 10.85
N VAL A 89 7.23 3.33 9.67
CA VAL A 89 6.67 2.81 8.42
C VAL A 89 7.64 1.77 7.83
N GLU A 90 7.16 0.55 7.67
CA GLU A 90 7.90 -0.52 6.98
C GLU A 90 7.69 -0.41 5.47
N MET A 91 8.76 -0.48 4.68
CA MET A 91 8.63 -0.52 3.22
C MET A 91 8.67 -1.95 2.71
N VAL A 92 7.68 -2.34 1.94
CA VAL A 92 7.65 -3.57 1.15
C VAL A 92 7.73 -3.19 -0.31
N SER A 93 8.88 -3.48 -0.93
CA SER A 93 9.16 -3.16 -2.34
C SER A 93 9.15 -4.43 -3.16
N VAL A 94 8.28 -4.50 -4.18
CA VAL A 94 8.14 -5.68 -5.05
C VAL A 94 8.38 -5.29 -6.49
N SER A 95 9.44 -5.84 -7.07
CA SER A 95 9.74 -5.72 -8.50
C SER A 95 9.06 -6.84 -9.29
N PHE A 96 8.64 -6.53 -10.50
CA PHE A 96 8.12 -7.48 -11.49
C PHE A 96 9.10 -7.71 -12.64
N ASP A 97 10.39 -7.68 -12.34
CA ASP A 97 11.43 -8.04 -13.29
C ASP A 97 11.46 -9.56 -13.49
N GLU A 98 11.37 -10.02 -14.73
CA GLU A 98 11.43 -11.46 -15.06
C GLU A 98 12.80 -12.08 -14.75
N TYR A 99 13.86 -11.26 -14.75
CA TYR A 99 15.23 -11.72 -14.49
C TYR A 99 15.74 -11.22 -13.14
N GLN A 100 15.99 -12.16 -12.23
CA GLN A 100 16.53 -11.86 -10.91
C GLN A 100 17.88 -11.11 -10.95
N SER A 101 18.70 -11.34 -12.00
CA SER A 101 19.97 -10.64 -12.19
C SER A 101 19.76 -9.15 -12.47
N ILE A 102 18.77 -8.79 -13.29
CA ILE A 102 18.40 -7.39 -13.58
C ILE A 102 17.90 -6.72 -12.32
N PHE A 103 17.00 -7.37 -11.59
CA PHE A 103 16.51 -6.88 -10.28
C PHE A 103 17.67 -6.58 -9.33
N LYS A 104 18.57 -7.56 -9.09
CA LYS A 104 19.70 -7.39 -8.18
C LYS A 104 20.63 -6.25 -8.57
N GLU A 105 20.93 -6.14 -9.87
CA GLU A 105 21.78 -5.05 -10.38
C GLU A 105 21.10 -3.68 -10.24
N THR A 106 19.81 -3.60 -10.50
CA THR A 106 19.04 -2.37 -10.34
C THR A 106 18.99 -1.94 -8.88
N VAL A 107 18.67 -2.85 -7.95
CA VAL A 107 18.67 -2.57 -6.50
C VAL A 107 20.03 -2.06 -6.04
N ARG A 108 21.13 -2.69 -6.51
CA ARG A 108 22.50 -2.27 -6.18
C ARG A 108 22.82 -0.88 -6.74
N LYS A 109 22.51 -0.65 -8.02
CA LYS A 109 22.78 0.62 -8.72
C LYS A 109 22.01 1.78 -8.13
N ASP A 110 20.76 1.56 -7.80
CA ASP A 110 19.85 2.57 -7.26
C ASP A 110 19.99 2.73 -5.74
N GLN A 111 20.85 1.92 -5.11
CA GLN A 111 21.09 1.95 -3.67
C GLN A 111 19.79 1.79 -2.83
N ILE A 112 18.90 0.94 -3.30
CA ILE A 112 17.66 0.65 -2.58
C ILE A 112 18.01 -0.15 -1.31
N VAL A 113 17.83 0.48 -0.15
CA VAL A 113 18.17 -0.11 1.16
C VAL A 113 16.87 -0.40 1.91
N THR A 114 16.20 -1.46 1.51
CA THR A 114 15.08 -2.00 2.28
C THR A 114 15.25 -3.51 2.44
N PRO A 115 15.14 -4.05 3.67
CA PRO A 115 15.28 -5.49 3.90
C PRO A 115 14.13 -6.30 3.27
N THR A 116 13.02 -5.64 2.96
CA THR A 116 11.80 -6.22 2.37
C THR A 116 11.67 -5.83 0.91
N CYS A 117 12.75 -6.08 0.13
CA CYS A 117 12.77 -5.87 -1.31
C CYS A 117 12.77 -7.23 -2.02
N PHE A 118 11.72 -7.47 -2.80
CA PHE A 118 11.45 -8.77 -3.43
C PHE A 118 11.34 -8.61 -4.95
N VAL A 119 11.50 -9.75 -5.64
CA VAL A 119 11.23 -9.86 -7.07
C VAL A 119 10.24 -10.98 -7.35
N GLU A 120 9.24 -10.66 -8.16
CA GLU A 120 8.25 -11.58 -8.68
C GLU A 120 8.58 -11.89 -10.14
N THR A 121 9.30 -13.00 -10.35
CA THR A 121 9.89 -13.33 -11.67
C THR A 121 8.88 -13.83 -12.70
N GLU A 122 7.64 -14.12 -12.31
CA GLU A 122 6.56 -14.38 -13.27
C GLU A 122 6.09 -13.10 -13.97
N GLY A 123 6.58 -11.92 -13.54
CA GLY A 123 6.26 -10.64 -14.15
C GLY A 123 4.75 -10.37 -14.19
N GLU A 124 4.25 -10.01 -15.38
CA GLU A 124 2.82 -9.71 -15.58
C GLU A 124 1.90 -10.94 -15.45
N ASP A 125 2.46 -12.14 -15.57
CA ASP A 125 1.69 -13.39 -15.43
C ASP A 125 1.42 -13.77 -13.98
N SER A 126 2.14 -13.17 -13.04
CA SER A 126 2.00 -13.51 -11.63
C SER A 126 0.59 -13.22 -11.09
N GLY A 127 0.19 -14.04 -10.14
CA GLY A 127 -1.07 -13.84 -9.43
C GLY A 127 -1.11 -12.53 -8.66
N LEU A 128 0.04 -12.06 -8.17
CA LEU A 128 0.18 -10.79 -7.45
C LEU A 128 -0.04 -9.59 -8.37
N PHE A 129 0.56 -9.59 -9.57
CA PHE A 129 0.36 -8.56 -10.59
C PHE A 129 -1.11 -8.39 -10.94
N LYS A 130 -1.80 -9.52 -11.20
CA LYS A 130 -3.23 -9.54 -11.53
C LYS A 130 -4.09 -9.07 -10.34
N LYS A 131 -3.77 -9.53 -9.12
CA LYS A 131 -4.49 -9.18 -7.89
C LYS A 131 -4.48 -7.67 -7.62
N TYR A 132 -3.35 -7.01 -7.83
CA TYR A 132 -3.18 -5.58 -7.65
C TYR A 132 -3.47 -4.75 -8.91
N ARG A 133 -3.94 -5.39 -10.00
CA ARG A 133 -4.35 -4.75 -11.27
C ARG A 133 -3.27 -3.86 -11.87
N LEU A 134 -2.01 -4.31 -11.80
CA LEU A 134 -0.85 -3.53 -12.21
C LEU A 134 -0.72 -3.35 -13.74
N ASN A 135 -1.55 -4.04 -14.52
CA ASN A 135 -1.72 -3.79 -15.96
C ASN A 135 -2.22 -2.37 -16.31
N ARG A 136 -2.66 -1.61 -15.30
CA ARG A 136 -3.03 -0.19 -15.43
C ARG A 136 -1.90 0.77 -15.05
N GLY A 137 -0.74 0.25 -14.75
CA GLY A 137 0.44 0.94 -14.24
C GLY A 137 0.81 0.51 -12.83
N PHE A 138 2.08 0.61 -12.53
CA PHE A 138 2.60 0.35 -11.19
C PHE A 138 2.08 1.40 -10.20
N THR A 139 1.84 0.95 -8.99
CA THR A 139 1.15 1.74 -7.95
C THR A 139 1.83 1.50 -6.61
N ASN A 140 1.80 2.47 -5.73
CA ASN A 140 2.13 2.27 -4.31
C ASN A 140 0.91 2.50 -3.42
N TYR A 141 0.92 1.90 -2.23
CA TYR A 141 -0.14 1.98 -1.23
C TYR A 141 0.47 2.19 0.14
N LEU A 142 -0.05 3.15 0.89
CA LEU A 142 0.24 3.27 2.31
C LEU A 142 -0.88 2.59 3.09
N LEU A 143 -0.50 1.65 3.96
CA LEU A 143 -1.42 0.85 4.76
C LEU A 143 -1.27 1.22 6.24
N ASP A 144 -2.39 1.25 6.97
CA ASP A 144 -2.39 1.34 8.43
C ASP A 144 -2.06 -0.01 9.09
N GLY A 145 -2.01 -0.03 10.43
CA GLY A 145 -1.73 -1.24 11.21
C GLY A 145 -2.76 -2.37 11.06
N ASN A 146 -3.94 -2.09 10.51
CA ASN A 146 -4.97 -3.09 10.21
C ASN A 146 -4.87 -3.61 8.77
N GLY A 147 -3.97 -3.05 7.97
CA GLY A 147 -3.82 -3.34 6.54
C GLY A 147 -4.82 -2.58 5.67
N VAL A 148 -5.46 -1.54 6.19
CA VAL A 148 -6.36 -0.66 5.44
C VAL A 148 -5.54 0.33 4.63
N ILE A 149 -5.88 0.49 3.35
CA ILE A 149 -5.25 1.47 2.45
C ILE A 149 -5.67 2.87 2.90
N ILE A 150 -4.72 3.68 3.34
CA ILE A 150 -4.93 5.06 3.77
C ILE A 150 -4.47 6.09 2.73
N ALA A 151 -3.61 5.69 1.82
CA ALA A 151 -3.24 6.49 0.64
C ALA A 151 -2.82 5.59 -0.52
N LYS A 152 -3.00 6.09 -1.74
CA LYS A 152 -2.63 5.44 -3.00
C LYS A 152 -1.85 6.41 -3.87
N ASN A 153 -0.81 5.92 -4.55
CA ASN A 153 0.09 6.74 -5.36
C ASN A 153 0.70 7.92 -4.59
N ILE A 154 1.04 7.68 -3.32
CA ILE A 154 1.64 8.71 -2.47
C ILE A 154 3.00 9.15 -3.05
N SER A 155 3.25 10.45 -3.08
CA SER A 155 4.54 11.00 -3.48
C SER A 155 5.56 10.93 -2.34
N ALA A 156 6.84 11.07 -2.65
CA ALA A 156 7.89 11.13 -1.62
C ALA A 156 7.72 12.34 -0.68
N ALA A 157 7.19 13.46 -1.19
CA ALA A 157 6.93 14.66 -0.38
C ALA A 157 5.78 14.42 0.62
N ASP A 158 4.66 13.84 0.15
CA ASP A 158 3.51 13.53 1.02
C ASP A 158 3.86 12.45 2.05
N LEU A 159 4.63 11.43 1.64
CA LEU A 159 5.13 10.41 2.57
C LEU A 159 6.04 11.01 3.63
N SER A 160 6.91 11.95 3.27
CA SER A 160 7.80 12.64 4.22
C SER A 160 7.01 13.45 5.24
N ALA A 161 5.96 14.16 4.80
CA ALA A 161 5.05 14.88 5.70
C ALA A 161 4.36 13.89 6.67
N TYR A 162 3.80 12.80 6.14
CA TYR A 162 3.14 11.77 6.93
C TYR A 162 4.05 11.15 7.99
N VAL A 163 5.28 10.76 7.61
CA VAL A 163 6.27 10.18 8.54
C VAL A 163 6.62 11.14 9.67
N SER A 164 6.65 12.46 9.38
CA SER A 164 6.92 13.48 10.38
C SER A 164 5.77 13.67 11.39
N GLU A 165 4.53 13.38 10.99
CA GLU A 165 3.36 13.49 11.85
C GLU A 165 3.18 12.28 12.78
N VAL A 166 3.60 11.09 12.33
CA VAL A 166 3.43 9.83 13.08
C VAL A 166 4.71 9.39 13.84
N GLY A 167 5.80 10.16 13.74
CA GLY A 167 7.08 9.98 14.43
C GLY A 167 7.14 10.80 15.68
#